data_281caeaad0852c2fc816c577b0597fed
#
_entry.id   281caeaad0852c2fc816c577b0597fed
#
_cell.length_a   1.000
_cell.length_b   1.000
_cell.length_c   1.000
_cell.angle_alpha   90.00
_cell.angle_beta   90.00
_cell.angle_gamma   90.00
#
_symmetry.space_group_name_H-M   'P 1'
#
loop_
_entity.id
_entity.type
_entity.pdbx_description
1 polymer ?
#
loop_
_entity_poly.entity_id
_entity_poly.type
_entity_poly.pdbx_seq_one_letter_code
_entity_poly.pdbx_strand_id
1 'polypeptide(L)'
;KVRLPAGSFKRSKKGYEEIHVPPPEKRSVLPEELVSIRQLPSWAHAAFPNTTTLNPVQSKCYPVAFGSDEPMLLCAPTGAGKTNVAMLTILRELGKWRNEDTGAMDLTECKIVYVAPMKALVAEQANHFRSRLEPFGVVVNELTGDSQLTKAQIAETHVIVTTPEKWDVISRKSSDTS
;
A
#
# COMPACT_ATOMS: atom_id res chain seq x y z
N LYS A 1 10.68 23.10 -25.61
CA LYS A 1 9.25 23.49 -25.74
C LYS A 1 8.40 22.30 -25.42
N VAL A 2 7.57 22.40 -24.37
CA VAL A 2 6.59 21.36 -24.02
C VAL A 2 5.48 21.39 -25.07
N ARG A 3 5.27 20.26 -25.76
CA ARG A 3 4.12 20.09 -26.66
C ARG A 3 2.87 19.76 -25.85
N LEU A 4 1.85 20.58 -25.96
CA LEU A 4 0.55 20.31 -25.36
C LEU A 4 -0.20 19.24 -26.17
N PRO A 5 -1.04 18.40 -25.49
CA PRO A 5 -1.89 17.42 -26.16
C PRO A 5 -2.83 18.06 -27.20
N ALA A 6 -3.28 17.28 -28.18
CA ALA A 6 -4.28 17.72 -29.14
C ALA A 6 -5.57 18.15 -28.40
N GLY A 7 -6.22 19.22 -28.91
CA GLY A 7 -7.40 19.81 -28.27
C GLY A 7 -7.09 20.78 -27.12
N SER A 8 -5.81 20.97 -26.76
CA SER A 8 -5.42 22.02 -25.81
C SER A 8 -5.53 23.41 -26.45
N PHE A 9 -5.96 24.40 -25.67
CA PHE A 9 -5.98 25.80 -26.11
C PHE A 9 -5.51 26.73 -25.00
N LYS A 10 -5.05 27.91 -25.40
CA LYS A 10 -4.60 28.97 -24.52
C LYS A 10 -5.49 30.21 -24.69
N ARG A 11 -5.76 30.88 -23.56
CA ARG A 11 -6.45 32.17 -23.52
C ARG A 11 -5.65 33.14 -22.68
N SER A 12 -5.31 34.29 -23.27
CA SER A 12 -4.70 35.40 -22.52
C SER A 12 -5.79 36.23 -21.85
N LYS A 13 -5.69 36.47 -20.58
CA LYS A 13 -6.52 37.33 -19.76
C LYS A 13 -5.66 38.43 -19.15
N LYS A 14 -6.29 39.50 -18.65
CA LYS A 14 -5.57 40.59 -17.99
C LYS A 14 -4.91 40.07 -16.69
N GLY A 15 -3.59 39.89 -16.72
CA GLY A 15 -2.79 39.47 -15.57
C GLY A 15 -2.48 37.95 -15.46
N TYR A 16 -3.02 37.10 -16.34
CA TYR A 16 -2.70 35.66 -16.38
C TYR A 16 -2.96 35.04 -17.76
N GLU A 17 -2.34 33.89 -17.99
CA GLU A 17 -2.60 33.02 -19.14
C GLU A 17 -3.31 31.76 -18.68
N GLU A 18 -4.46 31.43 -19.24
CA GLU A 18 -5.21 30.23 -19.00
C GLU A 18 -4.84 29.17 -20.04
N ILE A 19 -4.41 28.01 -19.60
CA ILE A 19 -4.10 26.87 -20.47
C ILE A 19 -5.11 25.77 -20.17
N HIS A 20 -5.93 25.44 -21.16
CA HIS A 20 -6.84 24.31 -21.08
C HIS A 20 -6.18 23.08 -21.69
N VAL A 21 -6.09 22.00 -20.94
CA VAL A 21 -5.63 20.69 -21.40
C VAL A 21 -6.80 19.74 -21.27
N PRO A 22 -7.29 19.14 -22.37
CA PRO A 22 -8.38 18.17 -22.28
C PRO A 22 -7.94 16.94 -21.51
N PRO A 23 -8.87 16.25 -20.81
CA PRO A 23 -8.56 14.99 -20.15
C PRO A 23 -8.09 13.96 -21.19
N PRO A 24 -7.17 13.06 -20.84
CA PRO A 24 -6.75 11.98 -21.71
C PRO A 24 -7.94 11.08 -22.06
N GLU A 25 -7.93 10.51 -23.26
CA GLU A 25 -8.92 9.51 -23.66
C GLU A 25 -8.92 8.35 -22.66
N LYS A 26 -10.09 8.00 -22.16
CA LYS A 26 -10.25 6.85 -21.29
C LYS A 26 -10.04 5.58 -22.11
N ARG A 27 -8.92 4.91 -21.90
CA ARG A 27 -8.72 3.55 -22.44
C ARG A 27 -9.71 2.61 -21.77
N SER A 28 -10.56 1.96 -22.54
CA SER A 28 -11.37 0.86 -22.05
C SER A 28 -10.44 -0.32 -21.74
N VAL A 29 -10.45 -0.78 -20.49
CA VAL A 29 -9.73 -1.99 -20.09
C VAL A 29 -10.73 -3.13 -20.17
N LEU A 30 -10.38 -4.18 -20.90
CA LEU A 30 -11.23 -5.36 -21.02
C LEU A 30 -11.26 -6.12 -19.68
N PRO A 31 -12.41 -6.68 -19.28
CA PRO A 31 -12.53 -7.44 -18.03
C PRO A 31 -11.52 -8.59 -17.91
N GLU A 32 -11.15 -9.23 -19.00
CA GLU A 32 -10.16 -10.30 -19.07
C GLU A 32 -8.70 -9.83 -18.80
N GLU A 33 -8.45 -8.53 -18.89
CA GLU A 33 -7.15 -7.94 -18.54
C GLU A 33 -7.02 -7.71 -17.02
N LEU A 34 -8.10 -7.91 -16.25
CA LEU A 34 -8.12 -7.68 -14.82
C LEU A 34 -7.83 -8.96 -14.05
N VAL A 35 -7.03 -8.82 -12.99
CA VAL A 35 -6.68 -9.93 -12.09
C VAL A 35 -7.88 -10.21 -11.17
N SER A 36 -8.41 -11.44 -11.25
CA SER A 36 -9.41 -11.92 -10.30
C SER A 36 -8.74 -12.27 -8.96
N ILE A 37 -9.42 -12.01 -7.83
CA ILE A 37 -8.94 -12.41 -6.51
C ILE A 37 -8.75 -13.94 -6.43
N ARG A 38 -9.48 -14.71 -7.22
CA ARG A 38 -9.31 -16.18 -7.32
C ARG A 38 -7.96 -16.61 -7.86
N GLN A 39 -7.22 -15.73 -8.53
CA GLN A 39 -5.86 -15.99 -9.01
C GLN A 39 -4.81 -15.91 -7.89
N LEU A 40 -5.13 -15.24 -6.78
CA LEU A 40 -4.31 -15.27 -5.59
C LEU A 40 -4.43 -16.65 -4.92
N PRO A 41 -3.41 -17.08 -4.17
CA PRO A 41 -3.54 -18.26 -3.31
C PRO A 41 -4.76 -18.15 -2.38
N SER A 42 -5.45 -19.24 -2.15
CA SER A 42 -6.70 -19.26 -1.38
C SER A 42 -6.57 -18.66 0.02
N TRP A 43 -5.42 -18.83 0.66
CA TRP A 43 -5.14 -18.25 1.97
C TRP A 43 -5.18 -16.71 1.96
N ALA A 44 -4.82 -16.06 0.85
CA ALA A 44 -4.79 -14.61 0.73
C ALA A 44 -6.17 -13.97 0.47
N HIS A 45 -7.17 -14.75 0.09
CA HIS A 45 -8.51 -14.24 -0.26
C HIS A 45 -9.19 -13.50 0.88
N ALA A 46 -8.95 -13.89 2.12
CA ALA A 46 -9.53 -13.25 3.30
C ALA A 46 -9.17 -11.77 3.45
N ALA A 47 -8.05 -11.33 2.87
CA ALA A 47 -7.67 -9.91 2.85
C ALA A 47 -8.51 -9.06 1.90
N PHE A 48 -9.35 -9.66 1.05
CA PHE A 48 -10.19 -8.98 0.04
C PHE A 48 -11.68 -9.36 0.17
N PRO A 49 -12.32 -9.15 1.34
CA PRO A 49 -13.65 -9.69 1.62
C PRO A 49 -14.74 -9.19 0.67
N ASN A 50 -14.59 -7.99 0.11
CA ASN A 50 -15.58 -7.34 -0.75
C ASN A 50 -15.06 -7.06 -2.17
N THR A 51 -14.00 -7.75 -2.59
CA THR A 51 -13.36 -7.54 -3.88
C THR A 51 -13.31 -8.86 -4.64
N THR A 52 -13.90 -8.89 -5.83
CA THR A 52 -13.84 -10.07 -6.72
C THR A 52 -12.73 -9.95 -7.76
N THR A 53 -12.39 -8.70 -8.13
CA THR A 53 -11.45 -8.39 -9.19
C THR A 53 -10.67 -7.14 -8.82
N LEU A 54 -9.37 -7.15 -9.05
CA LEU A 54 -8.51 -5.98 -8.92
C LEU A 54 -8.84 -4.97 -10.02
N ASN A 55 -8.74 -3.68 -9.71
CA ASN A 55 -8.92 -2.64 -10.72
C ASN A 55 -7.73 -2.60 -11.71
N PRO A 56 -7.77 -1.80 -12.81
CA PRO A 56 -6.70 -1.76 -13.80
C PRO A 56 -5.32 -1.41 -13.25
N VAL A 57 -5.24 -0.46 -12.32
CA VAL A 57 -3.96 -0.07 -11.69
C VAL A 57 -3.41 -1.21 -10.84
N GLN A 58 -4.24 -1.79 -9.99
CA GLN A 58 -3.89 -2.92 -9.12
C GLN A 58 -3.49 -4.15 -9.94
N SER A 59 -4.25 -4.47 -10.99
CA SER A 59 -3.97 -5.60 -11.88
C SER A 59 -2.62 -5.45 -12.58
N LYS A 60 -2.28 -4.23 -13.02
CA LYS A 60 -0.99 -3.94 -13.63
C LYS A 60 0.18 -4.05 -12.65
N CYS A 61 -0.05 -3.71 -11.37
CA CYS A 61 0.96 -3.80 -10.32
C CYS A 61 1.10 -5.23 -9.76
N TYR A 62 0.09 -6.07 -9.90
CA TYR A 62 0.02 -7.40 -9.29
C TYR A 62 1.26 -8.28 -9.51
N PRO A 63 1.82 -8.41 -10.74
CA PRO A 63 3.00 -9.26 -10.97
C PRO A 63 4.22 -8.85 -10.15
N VAL A 64 4.40 -7.54 -9.91
CA VAL A 64 5.52 -7.02 -9.09
C VAL A 64 5.14 -7.03 -7.62
N ALA A 65 3.97 -6.48 -7.26
CA ALA A 65 3.56 -6.30 -5.88
C ALA A 65 3.36 -7.63 -5.12
N PHE A 66 2.86 -8.67 -5.79
CA PHE A 66 2.62 -9.98 -5.20
C PHE A 66 3.59 -11.05 -5.70
N GLY A 67 4.09 -10.92 -6.91
CA GLY A 67 4.90 -11.94 -7.59
C GLY A 67 6.42 -11.80 -7.42
N SER A 68 6.92 -10.66 -6.92
CA SER A 68 8.35 -10.41 -6.74
C SER A 68 8.68 -9.63 -5.49
N ASP A 69 9.97 -9.56 -5.15
CA ASP A 69 10.51 -8.74 -4.05
C ASP A 69 11.19 -7.46 -4.57
N GLU A 70 10.96 -7.11 -5.84
CA GLU A 70 11.56 -5.92 -6.45
C GLU A 70 10.94 -4.64 -5.90
N PRO A 71 11.76 -3.60 -5.64
CA PRO A 71 11.24 -2.28 -5.32
C PRO A 71 10.33 -1.74 -6.42
N MET A 72 9.21 -1.13 -6.03
CA MET A 72 8.24 -0.59 -6.97
C MET A 72 7.90 0.87 -6.65
N LEU A 73 7.86 1.71 -7.67
CA LEU A 73 7.30 3.06 -7.59
C LEU A 73 5.95 3.09 -8.30
N LEU A 74 4.89 3.37 -7.53
CA LEU A 74 3.54 3.55 -8.05
C LEU A 74 3.11 5.01 -7.98
N CYS A 75 3.07 5.67 -9.14
CA CYS A 75 2.53 7.01 -9.29
C CYS A 75 1.09 6.92 -9.83
N ALA A 76 0.12 7.14 -8.97
CA ALA A 76 -1.30 7.10 -9.32
C ALA A 76 -2.07 8.15 -8.51
N PRO A 77 -3.17 8.71 -9.06
CA PRO A 77 -3.97 9.72 -8.38
C PRO A 77 -4.64 9.16 -7.12
N THR A 78 -5.12 10.05 -6.26
CA THR A 78 -5.97 9.69 -5.12
C THR A 78 -7.21 8.95 -5.62
N GLY A 79 -7.61 7.90 -4.91
CA GLY A 79 -8.73 7.05 -5.31
C GLY A 79 -8.41 5.96 -6.34
N ALA A 80 -7.18 5.88 -6.85
CA ALA A 80 -6.76 4.82 -7.79
C ALA A 80 -6.61 3.43 -7.13
N GLY A 81 -6.80 3.31 -5.82
CA GLY A 81 -6.72 2.04 -5.10
C GLY A 81 -5.31 1.62 -4.71
N LYS A 82 -4.40 2.57 -4.47
CA LYS A 82 -3.01 2.30 -4.03
C LYS A 82 -2.92 1.46 -2.77
N THR A 83 -3.86 1.58 -1.85
CA THR A 83 -3.89 0.81 -0.60
C THR A 83 -4.02 -0.69 -0.84
N ASN A 84 -4.77 -1.11 -1.86
CA ASN A 84 -4.82 -2.53 -2.23
C ASN A 84 -3.50 -3.02 -2.85
N VAL A 85 -2.74 -2.16 -3.51
CA VAL A 85 -1.40 -2.51 -3.99
C VAL A 85 -0.46 -2.71 -2.79
N ALA A 86 -0.51 -1.84 -1.77
CA ALA A 86 0.20 -2.04 -0.51
C ALA A 86 -0.22 -3.34 0.19
N MET A 87 -1.52 -3.68 0.18
CA MET A 87 -1.99 -4.96 0.72
C MET A 87 -1.40 -6.16 -0.02
N LEU A 88 -1.26 -6.10 -1.34
CA LEU A 88 -0.61 -7.18 -2.12
C LEU A 88 0.85 -7.37 -1.70
N THR A 89 1.60 -6.30 -1.46
CA THR A 89 2.99 -6.39 -0.97
C THR A 89 3.07 -6.95 0.45
N ILE A 90 2.14 -6.57 1.33
CA ILE A 90 2.03 -7.14 2.67
C ILE A 90 1.74 -8.64 2.61
N LEU A 91 0.79 -9.07 1.77
CA LEU A 91 0.48 -10.50 1.59
C LEU A 91 1.66 -11.27 0.98
N ARG A 92 2.41 -10.67 0.07
CA ARG A 92 3.65 -11.25 -0.45
C ARG A 92 4.63 -11.54 0.69
N GLU A 93 4.84 -10.57 1.58
CA GLU A 93 5.71 -10.74 2.74
C GLU A 93 5.18 -11.82 3.70
N LEU A 94 3.90 -11.78 4.04
CA LEU A 94 3.28 -12.78 4.92
C LEU A 94 3.41 -14.21 4.36
N GLY A 95 3.33 -14.37 3.04
CA GLY A 95 3.48 -15.67 2.38
C GLY A 95 4.83 -16.34 2.63
N LYS A 96 5.90 -15.58 2.90
CA LYS A 96 7.25 -16.09 3.22
C LYS A 96 7.30 -16.78 4.58
N TRP A 97 6.41 -16.38 5.50
CA TRP A 97 6.31 -16.91 6.86
C TRP A 97 5.28 -18.03 7.01
N ARG A 98 4.66 -18.41 5.89
CA ARG A 98 3.66 -19.47 5.85
C ARG A 98 4.31 -20.83 5.57
N ASN A 99 4.05 -21.80 6.42
CA ASN A 99 4.40 -23.19 6.14
C ASN A 99 3.47 -23.76 5.05
N GLU A 100 4.03 -24.24 3.95
CA GLU A 100 3.25 -24.72 2.81
C GLU A 100 2.45 -26.00 3.11
N ASP A 101 2.98 -26.88 3.96
CA ASP A 101 2.36 -28.16 4.28
C ASP A 101 1.21 -28.02 5.28
N THR A 102 1.42 -27.22 6.32
CA THR A 102 0.45 -27.05 7.41
C THR A 102 -0.47 -25.85 7.26
N GLY A 103 -0.08 -24.88 6.45
CA GLY A 103 -0.75 -23.59 6.34
C GLY A 103 -0.55 -22.64 7.51
N ALA A 104 0.18 -23.07 8.55
CA ALA A 104 0.48 -22.23 9.71
C ALA A 104 1.39 -21.07 9.35
N MET A 105 1.15 -19.89 9.95
CA MET A 105 2.01 -18.72 9.82
C MET A 105 2.83 -18.53 11.08
N ASP A 106 4.16 -18.54 10.95
CA ASP A 106 5.09 -18.14 12.01
C ASP A 106 5.51 -16.70 11.77
N LEU A 107 4.85 -15.76 12.41
CA LEU A 107 5.07 -14.33 12.25
C LEU A 107 6.05 -13.74 13.28
N THR A 108 6.73 -14.56 14.07
CA THR A 108 7.61 -14.12 15.17
C THR A 108 8.64 -13.09 14.71
N GLU A 109 9.26 -13.30 13.55
CA GLU A 109 10.26 -12.41 12.98
C GLU A 109 9.72 -11.50 11.86
N CYS A 110 8.42 -11.58 11.57
CA CYS A 110 7.80 -10.78 10.53
C CYS A 110 7.66 -9.33 10.97
N LYS A 111 8.31 -8.40 10.25
CA LYS A 111 8.22 -6.96 10.51
C LYS A 111 7.98 -6.21 9.20
N ILE A 112 6.87 -5.49 9.18
CA ILE A 112 6.44 -4.66 8.06
C ILE A 112 6.23 -3.24 8.57
N VAL A 113 6.74 -2.25 7.85
CA VAL A 113 6.56 -0.83 8.19
C VAL A 113 5.81 -0.13 7.07
N TYR A 114 4.70 0.49 7.42
CA TYR A 114 3.93 1.35 6.54
C TYR A 114 4.09 2.81 6.98
N VAL A 115 4.68 3.63 6.12
CA VAL A 115 4.91 5.05 6.42
C VAL A 115 3.84 5.89 5.71
N ALA A 116 3.03 6.58 6.50
CA ALA A 116 2.02 7.51 6.02
C ALA A 116 2.45 8.97 6.25
N PRO A 117 2.12 9.90 5.33
CA PRO A 117 2.64 11.27 5.38
C PRO A 117 2.08 12.12 6.53
N MET A 118 0.96 11.72 7.13
CA MET A 118 0.26 12.49 8.18
C MET A 118 -0.31 11.57 9.27
N LYS A 119 -0.36 12.04 10.51
CA LYS A 119 -0.94 11.30 11.65
C LYS A 119 -2.38 10.83 11.42
N ALA A 120 -3.22 11.66 10.81
CA ALA A 120 -4.61 11.29 10.51
C ALA A 120 -4.69 10.05 9.60
N LEU A 121 -3.80 9.96 8.62
CA LEU A 121 -3.71 8.80 7.73
C LEU A 121 -3.12 7.56 8.43
N VAL A 122 -2.26 7.74 9.43
CA VAL A 122 -1.73 6.61 10.22
C VAL A 122 -2.86 5.85 10.90
N ALA A 123 -3.75 6.54 11.62
CA ALA A 123 -4.88 5.92 12.30
C ALA A 123 -5.84 5.23 11.32
N GLU A 124 -6.17 5.89 10.21
CA GLU A 124 -7.04 5.34 9.17
C GLU A 124 -6.43 4.07 8.56
N GLN A 125 -5.16 4.11 8.16
CA GLN A 125 -4.50 2.96 7.54
C GLN A 125 -4.27 1.82 8.54
N ALA A 126 -3.93 2.11 9.79
CA ALA A 126 -3.80 1.08 10.82
C ALA A 126 -5.11 0.32 11.04
N ASN A 127 -6.24 1.03 11.13
CA ASN A 127 -7.56 0.41 11.25
C ASN A 127 -7.92 -0.42 10.01
N HIS A 128 -7.63 0.11 8.83
CA HIS A 128 -7.87 -0.59 7.56
C HIS A 128 -7.06 -1.90 7.47
N PHE A 129 -5.76 -1.86 7.78
CA PHE A 129 -4.94 -3.07 7.79
C PHE A 129 -5.32 -4.03 8.91
N ARG A 130 -5.65 -3.54 10.10
CA ARG A 130 -6.05 -4.37 11.24
C ARG A 130 -7.25 -5.23 10.89
N SER A 131 -8.31 -4.65 10.34
CA SER A 131 -9.52 -5.38 9.97
C SER A 131 -9.29 -6.42 8.88
N ARG A 132 -8.40 -6.15 7.93
CA ARG A 132 -8.14 -7.04 6.79
C ARG A 132 -7.11 -8.12 7.07
N LEU A 133 -6.23 -7.89 8.04
CA LEU A 133 -5.14 -8.81 8.39
C LEU A 133 -5.44 -9.64 9.65
N GLU A 134 -6.55 -9.37 10.36
CA GLU A 134 -7.00 -10.16 11.50
C GLU A 134 -7.08 -11.67 11.20
N PRO A 135 -7.62 -12.13 10.05
CA PRO A 135 -7.71 -13.54 9.74
C PRO A 135 -6.36 -14.29 9.69
N PHE A 136 -5.25 -13.55 9.57
CA PHE A 136 -3.89 -14.11 9.50
C PHE A 136 -3.17 -14.06 10.85
N GLY A 137 -3.80 -13.59 11.92
CA GLY A 137 -3.16 -13.40 13.22
C GLY A 137 -2.13 -12.26 13.25
N VAL A 138 -2.20 -11.32 12.31
CA VAL A 138 -1.28 -10.19 12.19
C VAL A 138 -1.65 -9.09 13.18
N VAL A 139 -0.69 -8.70 14.01
CA VAL A 139 -0.83 -7.56 14.94
C VAL A 139 -0.40 -6.27 14.24
N VAL A 140 -1.32 -5.31 14.16
CA VAL A 140 -1.11 -4.00 13.55
C VAL A 140 -1.18 -2.91 14.60
N ASN A 141 -0.14 -2.11 14.74
CA ASN A 141 -0.10 -1.00 15.68
C ASN A 141 0.38 0.31 15.03
N GLU A 142 -0.13 1.40 15.60
CA GLU A 142 0.29 2.76 15.24
C GLU A 142 1.49 3.19 16.06
N LEU A 143 2.39 3.92 15.44
CA LEU A 143 3.54 4.51 16.11
C LEU A 143 3.70 5.97 15.66
N THR A 144 3.19 6.88 16.49
CA THR A 144 3.21 8.34 16.23
C THR A 144 3.83 9.08 17.41
N GLY A 145 3.92 10.41 17.32
CA GLY A 145 4.37 11.24 18.45
C GLY A 145 3.48 11.10 19.69
N ASP A 146 2.19 10.83 19.49
CA ASP A 146 1.19 10.75 20.56
C ASP A 146 0.96 9.33 21.08
N SER A 147 1.26 8.30 20.27
CA SER A 147 1.16 6.89 20.67
C SER A 147 2.56 6.30 20.82
N GLN A 148 2.91 5.98 22.07
CA GLN A 148 4.17 5.33 22.39
C GLN A 148 3.93 3.84 22.62
N LEU A 149 4.64 3.01 21.86
CA LEU A 149 4.69 1.58 22.11
C LEU A 149 5.90 1.26 22.98
N THR A 150 5.73 0.35 23.94
CA THR A 150 6.85 -0.22 24.69
C THR A 150 7.70 -1.12 23.78
N LYS A 151 8.94 -1.42 24.19
CA LYS A 151 9.80 -2.36 23.46
C LYS A 151 9.12 -3.72 23.27
N ALA A 152 8.40 -4.20 24.30
CA ALA A 152 7.65 -5.46 24.24
C ALA A 152 6.52 -5.39 23.21
N GLN A 153 5.73 -4.31 23.20
CA GLN A 153 4.67 -4.12 22.22
C GLN A 153 5.21 -4.01 20.79
N ILE A 154 6.36 -3.35 20.58
CA ILE A 154 7.02 -3.31 19.26
C ILE A 154 7.46 -4.72 18.84
N ALA A 155 8.00 -5.51 19.77
CA ALA A 155 8.41 -6.90 19.48
C ALA A 155 7.22 -7.77 19.03
N GLU A 156 6.05 -7.61 19.63
CA GLU A 156 4.83 -8.34 19.29
C GLU A 156 4.10 -7.81 18.05
N THR A 157 4.48 -6.62 17.55
CA THR A 157 3.82 -5.99 16.41
C THR A 157 4.42 -6.49 15.09
N HIS A 158 3.58 -6.94 14.18
CA HIS A 158 3.98 -7.40 12.85
C HIS A 158 3.95 -6.27 11.81
N VAL A 159 2.92 -5.43 11.85
CA VAL A 159 2.79 -4.26 10.96
C VAL A 159 2.76 -2.99 11.80
N ILE A 160 3.75 -2.14 11.59
CA ILE A 160 3.87 -0.83 12.22
C ILE A 160 3.42 0.22 11.21
N VAL A 161 2.41 1.01 11.56
CA VAL A 161 1.96 2.16 10.76
C VAL A 161 2.45 3.43 11.44
N THR A 162 3.23 4.25 10.75
CA THR A 162 3.94 5.38 11.36
C THR A 162 4.06 6.57 10.39
N THR A 163 4.59 7.69 10.90
CA THR A 163 4.96 8.85 10.08
C THR A 163 6.46 8.85 9.76
N PRO A 164 6.90 9.58 8.70
CA PRO A 164 8.32 9.66 8.34
C PRO A 164 9.19 10.17 9.49
N GLU A 165 8.74 11.20 10.21
CA GLU A 165 9.48 11.80 11.33
C GLU A 165 9.67 10.81 12.48
N LYS A 166 8.62 10.06 12.81
CA LYS A 166 8.70 9.07 13.89
C LYS A 166 9.59 7.90 13.51
N TRP A 167 9.49 7.45 12.26
CA TRP A 167 10.34 6.38 11.76
C TRP A 167 11.83 6.76 11.77
N ASP A 168 12.17 7.99 11.36
CA ASP A 168 13.54 8.51 11.42
C ASP A 168 14.09 8.48 12.84
N VAL A 169 13.31 8.95 13.83
CA VAL A 169 13.72 8.96 15.25
C VAL A 169 13.97 7.55 15.78
N ILE A 170 13.15 6.57 15.40
CA ILE A 170 13.27 5.20 15.91
C ILE A 170 14.45 4.48 15.27
N SER A 171 14.59 4.60 13.94
CA SER A 171 15.68 3.96 13.21
C SER A 171 17.05 4.45 13.63
N ARG A 172 17.19 5.73 13.98
CA ARG A 172 18.44 6.29 14.51
C ARG A 172 18.74 5.81 15.92
N LYS A 173 17.74 5.72 16.81
CA LYS A 173 17.94 5.24 18.18
C LYS A 173 18.34 3.77 18.26
N SER A 174 17.99 2.95 17.29
CA SER A 174 18.42 1.55 17.23
C SER A 174 19.87 1.38 16.82
N SER A 175 20.48 2.38 16.13
CA SER A 175 21.88 2.37 15.74
C SER A 175 22.84 2.82 16.86
N ASP A 176 22.33 3.50 17.90
CA ASP A 176 23.14 4.00 19.01
C ASP A 176 23.28 2.97 20.17
N THR A 177 22.73 1.76 20.02
CA THR A 177 22.74 0.69 21.04
C THR A 177 23.53 -0.54 20.60
N SER A 178 24.45 -0.39 19.63
CA SER A 178 25.41 -1.45 19.26
C SER A 178 26.79 -1.19 19.87
#